data_f0eba52c669684a9859c8195c93351b9
#
_entry.id   f0eba52c669684a9859c8195c93351b9
#
_cell.length_a   1.000
_cell.length_b   1.000
_cell.length_c   1.000
_cell.angle_alpha   90.00
_cell.angle_beta   90.00
_cell.angle_gamma   90.00
#
_symmetry.space_group_name_H-M   'P 1'
#
loop_
_entity.id
_entity.type
_entity.pdbx_description
1 polymer ?
#
loop_
_entity_poly.entity_id
_entity_poly.type
_entity_poly.pdbx_seq_one_letter_code
_entity_poly.pdbx_strand_id
1 'polypeptide(L)'
;MIKSAQLGKEIDVTVINKIGVLADISKIMADHGINVVAVAGYAVNKEAKIMLVTEDDLRATDALKKSGYKSIKENEVIIVELENKVGALKLVTAKLASEGVDINEVYGSVCTGSCPARLILSTSNNEKALVSFNK
;
A
#
# COMPACT_ATOMS: atom_id res chain seq x y z
N MET A 1 20.79 -1.97 1.97
CA MET A 1 19.82 -1.25 1.15
C MET A 1 18.38 -1.34 1.63
N ILE A 2 17.95 -2.49 2.11
CA ILE A 2 16.63 -2.60 2.77
C ILE A 2 16.80 -2.13 4.20
N LYS A 3 16.07 -1.08 4.57
CA LYS A 3 16.13 -0.51 5.92
C LYS A 3 15.19 -1.22 6.86
N SER A 4 14.00 -1.56 6.38
CA SER A 4 13.02 -2.32 7.15
C SER A 4 12.03 -2.99 6.22
N ALA A 5 11.45 -4.09 6.67
CA ALA A 5 10.37 -4.77 5.99
C ALA A 5 9.45 -5.36 7.06
N GLN A 6 8.17 -5.09 6.95
CA GLN A 6 7.17 -5.56 7.91
C GLN A 6 5.84 -5.83 7.24
N LEU A 7 5.06 -6.72 7.82
CA LEU A 7 3.70 -6.95 7.38
C LEU A 7 2.81 -5.77 7.78
N GLY A 8 1.84 -5.47 6.93
CA GLY A 8 0.86 -4.44 7.19
C GLY A 8 -0.46 -4.80 6.53
N LYS A 9 -1.40 -3.90 6.62
CA LYS A 9 -2.72 -4.05 6.00
C LYS A 9 -2.95 -2.93 5.00
N GLU A 10 -3.54 -3.31 3.87
CA GLU A 10 -3.98 -2.37 2.86
C GLU A 10 -5.50 -2.45 2.80
N ILE A 11 -6.15 -1.30 2.74
CA ILE A 11 -7.59 -1.22 2.59
C ILE A 11 -7.88 -0.94 1.12
N ASP A 12 -8.61 -1.84 0.46
CA ASP A 12 -9.01 -1.71 -0.92
C ASP A 12 -10.47 -1.29 -0.99
N VAL A 13 -10.73 -0.13 -1.56
CA VAL A 13 -12.10 0.39 -1.74
C VAL A 13 -12.42 0.41 -3.23
N THR A 14 -13.53 -0.23 -3.60
CA THR A 14 -14.02 -0.19 -4.97
C THR A 14 -15.30 0.64 -5.00
N VAL A 15 -15.34 1.63 -5.87
CA VAL A 15 -16.49 2.55 -5.98
C VAL A 15 -16.75 2.88 -7.45
N ILE A 16 -17.93 3.44 -7.72
CA ILE A 16 -18.21 4.02 -9.03
C ILE A 16 -17.32 5.24 -9.19
N ASN A 17 -16.58 5.30 -10.31
CA ASN A 17 -15.67 6.41 -10.57
C ASN A 17 -16.44 7.69 -10.87
N LYS A 18 -16.20 8.71 -10.06
CA LYS A 18 -16.74 10.04 -10.26
C LYS A 18 -15.78 11.07 -9.68
N ILE A 19 -15.95 12.32 -10.11
CA ILE A 19 -15.14 13.42 -9.60
C ILE A 19 -15.31 13.50 -8.09
N GLY A 20 -14.19 13.57 -7.36
CA GLY A 20 -14.22 13.78 -5.92
C GLY A 20 -14.16 12.52 -5.06
N VAL A 21 -14.05 11.33 -5.65
CA VAL A 21 -13.99 10.09 -4.86
C VAL A 21 -12.82 10.12 -3.88
N LEU A 22 -11.62 10.42 -4.36
CA LEU A 22 -10.45 10.43 -3.48
C LEU A 22 -10.52 11.59 -2.47
N ALA A 23 -11.08 12.72 -2.87
CA ALA A 23 -11.27 13.84 -1.95
C ALA A 23 -12.21 13.45 -0.79
N ASP A 24 -13.28 12.72 -1.10
CA ASP A 24 -14.22 12.23 -0.09
C ASP A 24 -13.57 11.27 0.88
N ILE A 25 -12.83 10.28 0.37
CA ILE A 25 -12.11 9.31 1.20
C ILE A 25 -11.06 10.01 2.06
N SER A 26 -10.30 10.93 1.49
CA SER A 26 -9.29 11.70 2.22
C SER A 26 -9.90 12.50 3.35
N LYS A 27 -11.07 13.11 3.11
CA LYS A 27 -11.80 13.85 4.12
C LYS A 27 -12.23 12.95 5.28
N ILE A 28 -12.75 11.76 4.98
CA ILE A 28 -13.15 10.79 6.00
C ILE A 28 -11.96 10.44 6.89
N MET A 29 -10.80 10.18 6.29
CA MET A 29 -9.60 9.88 7.07
C MET A 29 -9.20 11.06 7.95
N ALA A 30 -9.15 12.25 7.39
CA ALA A 30 -8.77 13.47 8.12
C ALA A 30 -9.73 13.77 9.26
N ASP A 31 -11.02 13.67 9.02
CA ASP A 31 -12.04 13.94 10.05
C ASP A 31 -11.96 12.98 11.23
N HIS A 32 -11.42 11.78 11.02
CA HIS A 32 -11.23 10.78 12.07
C HIS A 32 -9.81 10.77 12.64
N GLY A 33 -8.97 11.71 12.22
CA GLY A 33 -7.60 11.81 12.73
C GLY A 33 -6.71 10.65 12.29
N ILE A 34 -6.99 10.05 11.15
CA ILE A 34 -6.26 8.89 10.65
C ILE A 34 -5.26 9.34 9.60
N ASN A 35 -3.98 9.05 9.82
CA ASN A 35 -2.93 9.38 8.87
C ASN A 35 -2.84 8.30 7.79
N VAL A 36 -2.84 8.72 6.53
CA VAL A 36 -2.63 7.84 5.36
C VAL A 36 -1.14 7.82 5.06
N VAL A 37 -0.52 6.66 5.14
CA VAL A 37 0.93 6.52 4.95
C VAL A 37 1.29 6.09 3.53
N ALA A 38 0.36 5.52 2.79
CA ALA A 38 0.54 5.21 1.38
C ALA A 38 -0.81 5.15 0.69
N VAL A 39 -0.84 5.51 -0.56
CA VAL A 39 -2.07 5.50 -1.35
C VAL A 39 -1.75 5.16 -2.80
N ALA A 40 -2.60 4.36 -3.41
CA ALA A 40 -2.59 4.12 -4.84
C ALA A 40 -4.03 4.10 -5.33
N GLY A 41 -4.24 4.41 -6.58
CA GLY A 41 -5.57 4.39 -7.13
C GLY A 41 -5.56 4.41 -8.65
N TYR A 42 -6.57 3.80 -9.22
CA TYR A 42 -6.77 3.81 -10.66
C TYR A 42 -8.23 3.61 -10.99
N ALA A 43 -8.61 4.01 -12.18
CA ALA A 43 -9.96 3.82 -12.67
C ALA A 43 -9.91 2.92 -13.91
N VAL A 44 -10.84 1.97 -13.96
CA VAL A 44 -11.05 1.11 -15.12
C VAL A 44 -12.52 1.14 -15.46
N ASN A 45 -12.84 1.60 -16.66
CA ASN A 45 -14.23 1.81 -17.07
C ASN A 45 -14.94 2.78 -16.10
N LYS A 46 -15.98 2.30 -15.44
CA LYS A 46 -16.78 3.12 -14.52
C LYS A 46 -16.44 2.88 -13.06
N GLU A 47 -15.44 2.06 -12.78
CA GLU A 47 -15.02 1.76 -11.41
C GLU A 47 -13.71 2.43 -11.07
N ALA A 48 -13.60 2.87 -9.84
CA ALA A 48 -12.34 3.34 -9.26
C ALA A 48 -11.95 2.38 -8.13
N LYS A 49 -10.66 2.06 -8.10
CA LYS A 49 -10.06 1.28 -7.01
C LYS A 49 -9.07 2.15 -6.27
N ILE A 50 -9.28 2.29 -4.98
CA ILE A 50 -8.42 3.09 -4.11
C ILE A 50 -7.81 2.15 -3.08
N MET A 51 -6.48 2.14 -2.99
CA MET A 51 -5.75 1.35 -2.01
C MET A 51 -5.12 2.30 -1.00
N LEU A 52 -5.35 2.04 0.27
CA LEU A 52 -4.86 2.87 1.36
C LEU A 52 -4.10 2.02 2.37
N VAL A 53 -2.95 2.52 2.79
CA VAL A 53 -2.27 2.02 3.98
C VAL A 53 -2.31 3.14 5.01
N THR A 54 -2.84 2.86 6.20
CA THR A 54 -3.04 3.88 7.22
C THR A 54 -2.35 3.48 8.52
N GLU A 55 -2.27 4.43 9.45
CA GLU A 55 -1.72 4.15 10.78
C GLU A 55 -2.69 3.37 11.67
N ASP A 56 -3.98 3.32 11.29
CA ASP A 56 -5.00 2.63 12.06
C ASP A 56 -6.07 2.06 11.11
N ASP A 57 -5.80 0.88 10.58
CA ASP A 57 -6.67 0.27 9.58
C ASP A 57 -8.04 -0.14 10.11
N LEU A 58 -8.17 -0.51 11.39
CA LEU A 58 -9.46 -0.84 11.99
C LEU A 58 -10.38 0.38 12.03
N ARG A 59 -9.87 1.52 12.51
CA ARG A 59 -10.64 2.76 12.54
C ARG A 59 -10.94 3.26 11.14
N ALA A 60 -9.99 3.14 10.23
CA ALA A 60 -10.16 3.57 8.84
C ALA A 60 -11.26 2.76 8.15
N THR A 61 -11.23 1.44 8.28
CA THR A 61 -12.26 0.56 7.71
C THR A 61 -13.64 0.87 8.29
N ASP A 62 -13.71 1.05 9.61
CA ASP A 62 -14.97 1.39 10.28
C ASP A 62 -15.52 2.73 9.80
N ALA A 63 -14.68 3.74 9.70
CA ALA A 63 -15.08 5.08 9.24
C ALA A 63 -15.60 5.03 7.80
N LEU A 64 -14.95 4.28 6.92
CA LEU A 64 -15.38 4.11 5.54
C LEU A 64 -16.74 3.41 5.46
N LYS A 65 -16.92 2.34 6.21
CA LYS A 65 -18.20 1.61 6.25
C LYS A 65 -19.33 2.49 6.75
N LYS A 66 -19.10 3.24 7.81
CA LYS A 66 -20.10 4.17 8.36
C LYS A 66 -20.45 5.30 7.40
N SER A 67 -19.53 5.64 6.51
CA SER A 67 -19.75 6.68 5.50
C SER A 67 -20.42 6.15 4.23
N GLY A 68 -20.79 4.86 4.20
CA GLY A 68 -21.55 4.26 3.11
C GLY A 68 -20.75 3.51 2.08
N TYR A 69 -19.44 3.37 2.25
CA TYR A 69 -18.61 2.56 1.36
C TYR A 69 -18.81 1.08 1.69
N LYS A 70 -19.25 0.31 0.70
CA LYS A 70 -19.67 -1.09 0.90
C LYS A 70 -18.66 -2.11 0.40
N SER A 71 -17.96 -1.80 -0.69
CA SER A 71 -17.00 -2.73 -1.28
C SER A 71 -15.60 -2.42 -0.73
N ILE A 72 -15.33 -2.98 0.43
CA ILE A 72 -14.06 -2.77 1.15
C ILE A 72 -13.44 -4.12 1.43
N LYS A 73 -12.17 -4.27 1.07
CA LYS A 73 -11.37 -5.45 1.38
C LYS A 73 -10.14 -5.03 2.16
N GLU A 74 -9.69 -5.91 3.05
CA GLU A 74 -8.39 -5.76 3.69
C GLU A 74 -7.45 -6.81 3.10
N ASN A 75 -6.30 -6.37 2.62
CA ASN A 75 -5.26 -7.26 2.09
C ASN A 75 -4.02 -7.15 2.95
N GLU A 76 -3.36 -8.28 3.18
CA GLU A 76 -2.06 -8.27 3.80
C GLU A 76 -1.02 -7.82 2.79
N VAL A 77 -0.16 -6.89 3.19
CA VAL A 77 0.91 -6.36 2.36
C VAL A 77 2.22 -6.36 3.13
N ILE A 78 3.32 -6.18 2.41
CA ILE A 78 4.62 -5.93 3.02
C ILE A 78 4.96 -4.47 2.77
N ILE A 79 5.32 -3.78 3.84
CA ILE A 79 5.79 -2.40 3.78
C ILE A 79 7.30 -2.45 3.87
N VAL A 80 7.97 -2.05 2.79
CA VAL A 80 9.44 -2.10 2.69
C VAL A 80 9.98 -0.68 2.63
N GLU A 81 10.94 -0.38 3.47
CA GLU A 81 11.69 0.87 3.37
C GLU A 81 13.08 0.58 2.86
N LEU A 82 13.49 1.33 1.86
CA LEU A 82 14.76 1.18 1.15
C LEU A 82 15.57 2.44 1.24
N GLU A 83 16.89 2.32 1.15
CA GLU A 83 17.71 3.49 0.86
C GLU A 83 17.32 4.04 -0.51
N ASN A 84 17.21 5.35 -0.61
CA ASN A 84 16.86 6.01 -1.87
C ASN A 84 18.14 6.16 -2.71
N LYS A 85 18.45 5.11 -3.46
CA LYS A 85 19.62 5.12 -4.35
C LYS A 85 19.44 4.18 -5.52
N VAL A 86 20.30 4.34 -6.52
CA VAL A 86 20.31 3.49 -7.71
C VAL A 86 20.46 2.03 -7.32
N GLY A 87 19.61 1.19 -7.88
CA GLY A 87 19.65 -0.26 -7.65
C GLY A 87 18.83 -0.75 -6.47
N ALA A 88 18.21 0.13 -5.68
CA ALA A 88 17.42 -0.29 -4.53
C ALA A 88 16.22 -1.15 -4.94
N LEU A 89 15.48 -0.73 -5.95
CA LEU A 89 14.34 -1.52 -6.45
C LEU A 89 14.81 -2.86 -7.03
N LYS A 90 15.91 -2.85 -7.77
CA LYS A 90 16.50 -4.08 -8.33
C LYS A 90 16.80 -5.11 -7.23
N LEU A 91 17.34 -4.65 -6.10
CA LEU A 91 17.66 -5.53 -4.98
C LEU A 91 16.42 -6.29 -4.49
N VAL A 92 15.32 -5.57 -4.30
CA VAL A 92 14.05 -6.15 -3.82
C VAL A 92 13.49 -7.14 -4.84
N THR A 93 13.39 -6.72 -6.09
CA THR A 93 12.77 -7.54 -7.14
C THR A 93 13.60 -8.77 -7.45
N ALA A 94 14.93 -8.66 -7.41
CA ALA A 94 15.83 -9.81 -7.62
C ALA A 94 15.69 -10.83 -6.49
N LYS A 95 15.56 -10.39 -5.24
CA LYS A 95 15.33 -11.30 -4.10
C LYS A 95 14.02 -12.08 -4.28
N LEU A 96 12.94 -11.41 -4.65
CA LEU A 96 11.65 -12.06 -4.88
C LEU A 96 11.73 -13.07 -6.02
N ALA A 97 12.36 -12.69 -7.12
CA ALA A 97 12.53 -13.58 -8.27
C ALA A 97 13.33 -14.82 -7.90
N SER A 98 14.43 -14.67 -7.15
CA SER A 98 15.26 -15.80 -6.75
C SER A 98 14.54 -16.77 -5.83
N GLU A 99 13.57 -16.28 -5.06
CA GLU A 99 12.76 -17.12 -4.17
C GLU A 99 11.50 -17.67 -4.84
N GLY A 100 11.27 -17.36 -6.10
CA GLY A 100 10.10 -17.79 -6.82
C GLY A 100 8.80 -17.12 -6.34
N VAL A 101 8.90 -15.93 -5.79
CA VAL A 101 7.75 -15.18 -5.28
C VAL A 101 7.27 -14.20 -6.34
N ASP A 102 5.99 -14.31 -6.71
CA ASP A 102 5.38 -13.44 -7.70
C ASP A 102 4.85 -12.16 -7.04
N ILE A 103 4.94 -11.05 -7.76
CA ILE A 103 4.41 -9.77 -7.30
C ILE A 103 3.01 -9.59 -7.89
N ASN A 104 2.01 -9.51 -7.04
CA ASN A 104 0.62 -9.26 -7.45
C ASN A 104 0.34 -7.78 -7.57
N GLU A 105 0.94 -6.98 -6.70
CA GLU A 105 0.73 -5.54 -6.64
C GLU A 105 1.96 -4.87 -6.07
N VAL A 106 2.35 -3.74 -6.63
CA VAL A 106 3.45 -2.93 -6.12
C VAL A 106 3.18 -1.46 -6.38
N TYR A 107 3.44 -0.65 -5.38
CA TYR A 107 3.48 0.79 -5.55
C TYR A 107 4.45 1.41 -4.56
N GLY A 108 4.97 2.56 -4.94
CA GLY A 108 5.92 3.23 -4.08
C GLY A 108 6.42 4.52 -4.67
N SER A 109 7.15 5.24 -3.87
CA SER A 109 7.70 6.55 -4.24
C SER A 109 8.86 6.89 -3.32
N VAL A 110 9.58 7.94 -3.70
CA VAL A 110 10.64 8.54 -2.90
C VAL A 110 10.36 10.02 -2.71
N CYS A 111 10.88 10.58 -1.64
CA CYS A 111 10.93 12.03 -1.49
C CYS A 111 12.29 12.53 -2.01
N THR A 112 12.41 13.83 -2.19
CA THR A 112 13.71 14.45 -2.49
C THR A 112 14.60 14.44 -1.25
N GLY A 113 15.90 14.19 -1.44
CA GLY A 113 16.87 14.22 -0.36
C GLY A 113 17.10 12.86 0.27
N SER A 114 17.23 12.82 1.58
CA SER A 114 17.66 11.63 2.30
C SER A 114 16.55 10.73 2.83
N CYS A 115 15.30 11.01 2.49
CA CYS A 115 14.22 10.12 2.95
C CYS A 115 14.30 8.76 2.26
N PRO A 116 13.94 7.69 2.99
CA PRO A 116 13.92 6.38 2.38
C PRO A 116 12.83 6.25 1.32
N ALA A 117 13.05 5.33 0.38
CA ALA A 117 11.99 4.90 -0.52
C ALA A 117 11.07 3.96 0.25
N ARG A 118 9.78 4.03 -0.03
CA ARG A 118 8.80 3.11 0.55
C ARG A 118 8.10 2.36 -0.56
N LEU A 119 8.05 1.03 -0.43
CA LEU A 119 7.30 0.17 -1.34
C LEU A 119 6.22 -0.56 -0.56
N ILE A 120 5.07 -0.68 -1.18
CA ILE A 120 3.99 -1.54 -0.70
C ILE A 120 3.90 -2.70 -1.67
N LEU A 121 3.98 -3.91 -1.16
CA LEU A 121 3.99 -5.13 -1.97
C LEU A 121 2.92 -6.09 -1.53
N SER A 122 2.19 -6.65 -2.49
CA SER A 122 1.36 -7.83 -2.29
C SER A 122 1.94 -8.93 -3.17
N THR A 123 2.26 -10.06 -2.58
CA THR A 123 2.96 -11.15 -3.28
C THR A 123 2.22 -12.46 -3.16
N SER A 124 2.66 -13.45 -3.93
CA SER A 124 2.14 -14.80 -3.85
C SER A 124 2.46 -15.51 -2.53
N ASN A 125 3.44 -15.00 -1.79
CA ASN A 125 3.82 -15.54 -0.49
C ASN A 125 4.54 -14.47 0.34
N ASN A 126 3.76 -13.68 1.07
CA ASN A 126 4.29 -12.56 1.84
C ASN A 126 5.25 -12.99 2.95
N GLU A 127 4.99 -14.14 3.58
CA GLU A 127 5.87 -14.62 4.64
C GLU A 127 7.26 -14.96 4.10
N LYS A 128 7.32 -15.66 2.97
CA LYS A 128 8.58 -16.00 2.33
C LYS A 128 9.33 -14.76 1.89
N ALA A 129 8.62 -13.80 1.31
CA ALA A 129 9.19 -12.52 0.91
C ALA A 129 9.77 -11.78 2.11
N LEU A 130 9.01 -11.70 3.20
CA LEU A 130 9.44 -11.01 4.41
C LEU A 130 10.72 -11.61 4.98
N VAL A 131 10.80 -12.95 5.05
CA VAL A 131 12.00 -13.65 5.51
C VAL A 131 13.20 -13.31 4.60
N SER A 132 12.99 -13.30 3.29
CA SER A 132 14.03 -12.94 2.33
C SER A 132 14.57 -11.53 2.54
N PHE A 133 13.67 -10.56 2.80
CA PHE A 133 14.07 -9.17 3.00
C PHE A 133 14.83 -8.94 4.30
N ASN A 134 14.60 -9.76 5.30
CA ASN A 134 15.22 -9.60 6.62
C ASN A 134 16.47 -10.48 6.85
N LYS A 135 16.92 -11.13 5.81
CA LYS A 135 18.18 -11.92 5.87
C LYS A 135 19.42 -11.04 5.81
#